data_f7a64786aa371d2143e7d8f33a2f7691
#
_entry.id   f7a64786aa371d2143e7d8f33a2f7691
#
_cell.length_a   1.000
_cell.length_b   1.000
_cell.length_c   1.000
_cell.angle_alpha   90.00
_cell.angle_beta   90.00
_cell.angle_gamma   90.00
#
_symmetry.space_group_name_H-M   'P 1'
#
loop_
_entity.id
_entity.type
_entity.pdbx_description
1 polymer ?
#
loop_
_entity_poly.entity_id
_entity_poly.type
_entity_poly.pdbx_seq_one_letter_code
_entity_poly.pdbx_strand_id
1 'polypeptide(L)'
;MPPKSFFIFDLDGTLFDTVDDLAPAVNYALQFHGIRTLPEDSVRFLVGNGSLNLIRRSLGDTSIAPEIVHKTFLEYYTDHCTLKTRPMPGVLEFLANTTRRAALLTNKPDAPTRRILEHFGLASRFETVLCGDTTPARKPAPEGFLKIMNDAHIAKADVIMVGDDTPDILGAKAAGIDSVFIQKGYGKLEPNSTLSPTYSIPHFSDLLNLGIL
;
A
#
# COMPACT_ATOMS: atom_id res chain seq x y z
N MET A 1 -16.72 7.02 -18.87
CA MET A 1 -17.20 7.49 -17.54
C MET A 1 -16.76 8.92 -17.34
N PRO A 2 -17.38 9.70 -16.45
CA PRO A 2 -16.89 11.05 -16.16
C PRO A 2 -15.46 10.97 -15.56
N PRO A 3 -14.63 11.99 -15.79
CA PRO A 3 -13.31 12.09 -15.20
C PRO A 3 -13.38 12.02 -13.66
N LYS A 4 -12.40 11.36 -13.02
CA LYS A 4 -12.28 11.33 -11.57
C LYS A 4 -11.50 12.55 -11.08
N SER A 5 -11.97 13.18 -10.02
CA SER A 5 -11.33 14.38 -9.46
C SER A 5 -10.45 14.08 -8.25
N PHE A 6 -10.62 12.90 -7.62
CA PHE A 6 -9.92 12.50 -6.42
C PHE A 6 -9.40 11.06 -6.49
N PHE A 7 -8.12 10.88 -6.24
CA PHE A 7 -7.45 9.58 -6.24
C PHE A 7 -7.07 9.18 -4.81
N ILE A 8 -7.38 7.94 -4.43
CA ILE A 8 -6.85 7.31 -3.23
C ILE A 8 -5.84 6.26 -3.69
N PHE A 9 -4.60 6.35 -3.23
CA PHE A 9 -3.53 5.41 -3.61
C PHE A 9 -3.15 4.52 -2.43
N ASP A 10 -2.83 3.25 -2.71
CA ASP A 10 -1.99 2.45 -1.83
C ASP A 10 -0.51 2.80 -2.05
N LEU A 11 0.38 2.27 -1.20
CA LEU A 11 1.81 2.55 -1.26
C LEU A 11 2.62 1.38 -1.79
N ASP A 12 2.66 0.26 -1.04
CA ASP A 12 3.53 -0.88 -1.30
C ASP A 12 3.04 -1.67 -2.54
N GLY A 13 3.84 -1.76 -3.60
CA GLY A 13 3.44 -2.41 -4.86
C GLY A 13 2.62 -1.53 -5.81
N THR A 14 2.12 -0.39 -5.33
CA THR A 14 1.33 0.58 -6.11
C THR A 14 2.14 1.81 -6.47
N LEU A 15 2.52 2.63 -5.48
CA LEU A 15 3.35 3.82 -5.68
C LEU A 15 4.84 3.50 -5.61
N PHE A 16 5.23 2.54 -4.76
CA PHE A 16 6.63 2.21 -4.51
C PHE A 16 6.88 0.70 -4.53
N ASP A 17 8.01 0.33 -5.12
CA ASP A 17 8.62 -0.98 -4.92
C ASP A 17 9.48 -0.92 -3.65
N THR A 18 8.97 -1.47 -2.55
CA THR A 18 9.54 -1.41 -1.21
C THR A 18 10.15 -2.72 -0.75
N VAL A 19 9.99 -3.79 -1.53
CA VAL A 19 10.34 -5.16 -1.10
C VAL A 19 11.84 -5.33 -0.83
N ASP A 20 12.69 -4.62 -1.58
CA ASP A 20 14.14 -4.70 -1.46
C ASP A 20 14.68 -4.11 -0.14
N ASP A 21 13.85 -3.34 0.60
CA ASP A 21 14.12 -2.88 1.97
C ASP A 21 13.31 -3.65 3.01
N LEU A 22 12.09 -4.09 2.65
CA LEU A 22 11.25 -4.92 3.52
C LEU A 22 11.85 -6.28 3.83
N ALA A 23 12.36 -6.99 2.80
CA ALA A 23 12.87 -8.33 2.96
C ALA A 23 14.12 -8.41 3.87
N PRO A 24 15.13 -7.54 3.70
CA PRO A 24 16.23 -7.47 4.66
C PRO A 24 15.80 -7.13 6.09
N ALA A 25 14.79 -6.25 6.26
CA ALA A 25 14.30 -5.87 7.58
C ALA A 25 13.56 -7.02 8.28
N VAL A 26 12.74 -7.78 7.55
CA VAL A 26 12.13 -9.03 8.06
C VAL A 26 13.22 -9.99 8.50
N ASN A 27 14.20 -10.25 7.64
CA ASN A 27 15.27 -11.19 7.92
C ASN A 27 16.18 -10.74 9.08
N TYR A 28 16.44 -9.44 9.20
CA TYR A 28 17.12 -8.89 10.37
C TYR A 28 16.37 -9.21 11.67
N ALA A 29 15.05 -8.94 11.71
CA ALA A 29 14.25 -9.22 12.88
C ALA A 29 14.17 -10.70 13.22
N LEU A 30 14.01 -11.57 12.22
CA LEU A 30 14.03 -13.03 12.41
C LEU A 30 15.36 -13.49 12.99
N GLN A 31 16.48 -13.07 12.39
CA GLN A 31 17.83 -13.44 12.83
C GLN A 31 18.13 -12.93 14.24
N PHE A 32 17.72 -11.70 14.58
CA PHE A 32 17.89 -11.11 15.91
C PHE A 32 17.27 -12.00 17.01
N HIS A 33 16.13 -12.62 16.69
CA HIS A 33 15.42 -13.53 17.61
C HIS A 33 15.77 -15.01 17.43
N GLY A 34 16.86 -15.35 16.69
CA GLY A 34 17.28 -16.72 16.47
C GLY A 34 16.35 -17.55 15.58
N ILE A 35 15.49 -16.90 14.80
CA ILE A 35 14.54 -17.54 13.88
C ILE A 35 15.17 -17.64 12.50
N ARG A 36 14.89 -18.74 11.78
CA ARG A 36 15.37 -18.94 10.42
C ARG A 36 14.88 -17.84 9.47
N THR A 37 15.78 -17.26 8.71
CA THR A 37 15.48 -16.27 7.68
C THR A 37 14.72 -16.88 6.49
N LEU A 38 14.02 -16.00 5.76
CA LEU A 38 13.27 -16.36 4.55
C LEU A 38 14.07 -15.97 3.29
N PRO A 39 13.87 -16.68 2.16
CA PRO A 39 14.29 -16.18 0.86
C PRO A 39 13.66 -14.80 0.60
N GLU A 40 14.46 -13.81 0.16
CA GLU A 40 13.96 -12.44 -0.05
C GLU A 40 12.76 -12.39 -1.00
N ASP A 41 12.79 -13.15 -2.08
CA ASP A 41 11.68 -13.23 -3.05
C ASP A 41 10.36 -13.71 -2.43
N SER A 42 10.42 -14.51 -1.35
CA SER A 42 9.20 -14.99 -0.69
C SER A 42 8.53 -13.93 0.15
N VAL A 43 9.26 -12.92 0.63
CA VAL A 43 8.72 -11.83 1.46
C VAL A 43 7.71 -10.99 0.68
N ARG A 44 7.91 -10.80 -0.63
CA ARG A 44 6.97 -10.08 -1.51
C ARG A 44 5.53 -10.59 -1.38
N PHE A 45 5.33 -11.90 -1.29
CA PHE A 45 4.00 -12.53 -1.21
C PHE A 45 3.37 -12.45 0.19
N LEU A 46 4.10 -11.92 1.17
CA LEU A 46 3.62 -11.75 2.53
C LEU A 46 3.13 -10.31 2.80
N VAL A 47 3.44 -9.37 1.90
CA VAL A 47 3.06 -7.95 2.00
C VAL A 47 1.55 -7.76 1.73
N GLY A 48 0.96 -6.62 2.13
CA GLY A 48 -0.41 -6.18 1.79
C GLY A 48 -1.35 -6.11 3.01
N ASN A 49 -1.21 -6.99 4.00
CA ASN A 49 -2.13 -7.08 5.14
C ASN A 49 -1.58 -6.43 6.44
N GLY A 50 -0.63 -5.49 6.31
CA GLY A 50 0.03 -4.80 7.41
C GLY A 50 1.21 -5.55 8.02
N SER A 51 2.12 -4.80 8.64
CA SER A 51 3.44 -5.29 9.05
C SER A 51 3.42 -6.35 10.14
N LEU A 52 2.47 -6.30 11.09
CA LEU A 52 2.33 -7.35 12.10
C LEU A 52 1.92 -8.70 11.46
N ASN A 53 1.03 -8.67 10.47
CA ASN A 53 0.65 -9.87 9.73
C ASN A 53 1.80 -10.38 8.83
N LEU A 54 2.58 -9.47 8.25
CA LEU A 54 3.82 -9.83 7.54
C LEU A 54 4.74 -10.62 8.46
N ILE A 55 5.03 -10.11 9.65
CA ILE A 55 5.88 -10.82 10.63
C ILE A 55 5.24 -12.13 11.07
N ARG A 56 3.93 -12.16 11.43
CA ARG A 56 3.24 -13.39 11.83
C ARG A 56 3.36 -14.49 10.78
N ARG A 57 3.23 -14.15 9.50
CA ARG A 57 3.39 -15.10 8.38
C ARG A 57 4.86 -15.50 8.12
N SER A 58 5.81 -14.74 8.65
CA SER A 58 7.25 -14.97 8.49
C SER A 58 7.85 -15.87 9.59
N LEU A 59 7.14 -16.04 10.72
CA LEU A 59 7.71 -16.68 11.91
C LEU A 59 7.92 -18.19 11.79
N GLY A 60 7.11 -18.89 10.96
CA GLY A 60 7.10 -20.37 10.96
C GLY A 60 6.72 -20.94 12.33
N ASP A 61 7.29 -22.08 12.67
CA ASP A 61 7.04 -22.78 13.94
C ASP A 61 7.97 -22.22 15.03
N THR A 62 7.52 -21.19 15.74
CA THR A 62 8.22 -20.60 16.90
C THR A 62 7.24 -20.29 18.01
N SER A 63 7.72 -20.32 19.27
CA SER A 63 6.96 -19.90 20.45
C SER A 63 7.06 -18.40 20.73
N ILE A 64 7.85 -17.65 19.95
CA ILE A 64 8.04 -16.21 20.17
C ILE A 64 6.79 -15.47 19.67
N ALA A 65 6.25 -14.59 20.50
CA ALA A 65 5.10 -13.79 20.14
C ALA A 65 5.41 -12.85 18.95
N PRO A 66 4.55 -12.78 17.93
CA PRO A 66 4.78 -11.95 16.74
C PRO A 66 5.05 -10.48 17.05
N GLU A 67 4.45 -9.95 18.09
CA GLU A 67 4.57 -8.56 18.55
C GLU A 67 6.00 -8.22 18.98
N ILE A 68 6.74 -9.19 19.54
CA ILE A 68 8.13 -9.02 19.96
C ILE A 68 9.03 -8.85 18.73
N VAL A 69 8.88 -9.75 17.74
CA VAL A 69 9.66 -9.70 16.52
C VAL A 69 9.27 -8.50 15.65
N HIS A 70 7.97 -8.14 15.65
CA HIS A 70 7.46 -6.98 14.95
C HIS A 70 8.06 -5.67 15.46
N LYS A 71 8.26 -5.53 16.77
CA LYS A 71 8.94 -4.35 17.33
C LYS A 71 10.35 -4.18 16.74
N THR A 72 11.16 -5.24 16.77
CA THR A 72 12.51 -5.24 16.20
C THR A 72 12.50 -4.94 14.69
N PHE A 73 11.55 -5.54 13.96
CA PHE A 73 11.34 -5.26 12.55
C PHE A 73 11.05 -3.77 12.31
N LEU A 74 10.11 -3.21 13.05
CA LEU A 74 9.64 -1.84 12.82
C LEU A 74 10.73 -0.80 13.11
N GLU A 75 11.49 -0.99 14.19
CA GLU A 75 12.64 -0.17 14.54
C GLU A 75 13.68 -0.19 13.40
N TYR A 76 14.11 -1.37 12.98
CA TYR A 76 15.09 -1.50 11.90
C TYR A 76 14.56 -0.98 10.56
N TYR A 77 13.34 -1.39 10.18
CA TYR A 77 12.76 -1.01 8.89
C TYR A 77 12.56 0.49 8.75
N THR A 78 12.10 1.17 9.80
CA THR A 78 11.92 2.63 9.76
C THR A 78 13.21 3.35 9.42
N ASP A 79 14.37 2.90 9.91
CA ASP A 79 15.66 3.52 9.62
C ASP A 79 16.22 3.16 8.24
N HIS A 80 15.76 2.08 7.63
CA HIS A 80 16.33 1.52 6.40
C HIS A 80 15.36 1.50 5.21
N CYS A 81 14.14 2.00 5.37
CA CYS A 81 13.04 1.87 4.38
C CYS A 81 13.20 2.70 3.10
N THR A 82 14.31 3.42 2.94
CA THR A 82 14.60 4.27 1.78
C THR A 82 15.93 3.95 1.10
N LEU A 83 16.58 2.84 1.46
CA LEU A 83 17.90 2.49 0.90
C LEU A 83 17.80 1.96 -0.52
N LYS A 84 16.80 1.12 -0.80
CA LYS A 84 16.55 0.48 -2.09
C LYS A 84 15.13 0.68 -2.60
N THR A 85 14.25 1.18 -1.76
CA THR A 85 12.88 1.56 -2.15
C THR A 85 12.94 2.54 -3.32
N ARG A 86 12.11 2.29 -4.33
CA ARG A 86 12.05 3.12 -5.54
C ARG A 86 10.60 3.34 -5.98
N PRO A 87 10.29 4.48 -6.59
CA PRO A 87 8.98 4.70 -7.18
C PRO A 87 8.69 3.67 -8.29
N MET A 88 7.45 3.22 -8.38
CA MET A 88 7.01 2.42 -9.52
C MET A 88 7.09 3.26 -10.82
N PRO A 89 7.33 2.63 -11.98
CA PRO A 89 7.43 3.34 -13.25
C PRO A 89 6.21 4.22 -13.53
N GLY A 90 6.43 5.50 -13.85
CA GLY A 90 5.38 6.47 -14.14
C GLY A 90 4.80 7.22 -12.94
N VAL A 91 5.08 6.80 -11.70
CA VAL A 91 4.51 7.41 -10.49
C VAL A 91 4.94 8.86 -10.31
N LEU A 92 6.25 9.14 -10.35
CA LEU A 92 6.73 10.51 -10.15
C LEU A 92 6.22 11.45 -11.25
N GLU A 93 6.21 10.99 -12.51
CA GLU A 93 5.69 11.76 -13.63
C GLU A 93 4.19 12.06 -13.46
N PHE A 94 3.40 11.05 -13.10
CA PHE A 94 1.97 11.22 -12.84
C PHE A 94 1.73 12.23 -11.72
N LEU A 95 2.36 12.04 -10.56
CA LEU A 95 2.16 12.90 -9.40
C LEU A 95 2.66 14.33 -9.61
N ALA A 96 3.70 14.54 -10.43
CA ALA A 96 4.20 15.88 -10.78
C ALA A 96 3.27 16.63 -11.75
N ASN A 97 2.63 15.92 -12.68
CA ASN A 97 1.87 16.54 -13.78
C ASN A 97 0.36 16.59 -13.53
N THR A 98 -0.17 15.75 -12.62
CA THR A 98 -1.60 15.75 -12.34
C THR A 98 -2.01 16.91 -11.43
N THR A 99 -3.10 17.59 -11.81
CA THR A 99 -3.78 18.59 -10.97
C THR A 99 -4.86 17.95 -10.07
N ARG A 100 -5.03 16.63 -10.15
CA ARG A 100 -6.04 15.92 -9.37
C ARG A 100 -5.65 15.86 -7.91
N ARG A 101 -6.65 15.99 -7.05
CA ARG A 101 -6.51 15.80 -5.61
C ARG A 101 -6.18 14.35 -5.28
N ALA A 102 -5.38 14.13 -4.25
CA ALA A 102 -4.95 12.78 -3.89
C ALA A 102 -4.85 12.58 -2.38
N ALA A 103 -5.14 11.36 -1.94
CA ALA A 103 -4.87 10.85 -0.60
C ALA A 103 -4.10 9.53 -0.69
N LEU A 104 -3.40 9.20 0.40
CA LEU A 104 -2.78 7.90 0.60
C LEU A 104 -3.56 7.11 1.66
N LEU A 105 -3.90 5.86 1.35
CA LEU A 105 -4.51 4.92 2.28
C LEU A 105 -3.78 3.58 2.19
N THR A 106 -2.94 3.30 3.18
CA THR A 106 -2.09 2.11 3.19
C THR A 106 -2.21 1.32 4.49
N ASN A 107 -2.01 -0.01 4.41
CA ASN A 107 -1.90 -0.88 5.58
C ASN A 107 -0.50 -0.85 6.21
N LYS A 108 0.45 -0.16 5.57
CA LYS A 108 1.79 0.10 6.10
C LYS A 108 1.74 1.01 7.34
N PRO A 109 2.64 0.86 8.34
CA PRO A 109 2.76 1.76 9.48
C PRO A 109 3.13 3.20 9.08
N ASP A 110 2.73 4.18 9.89
CA ASP A 110 2.91 5.61 9.62
C ASP A 110 4.38 6.03 9.52
N ALA A 111 5.22 5.62 10.47
CA ALA A 111 6.61 6.06 10.53
C ALA A 111 7.40 5.76 9.24
N PRO A 112 7.50 4.51 8.74
CA PRO A 112 8.17 4.25 7.47
C PRO A 112 7.44 4.86 6.26
N THR A 113 6.10 4.98 6.29
CA THR A 113 5.34 5.64 5.23
C THR A 113 5.75 7.09 5.06
N ARG A 114 5.76 7.87 6.14
CA ARG A 114 6.16 9.28 6.09
C ARG A 114 7.60 9.44 5.65
N ARG A 115 8.51 8.60 6.16
CA ARG A 115 9.92 8.65 5.77
C ARG A 115 10.14 8.40 4.28
N ILE A 116 9.39 7.46 3.69
CA ILE A 116 9.41 7.24 2.23
C ILE A 116 8.88 8.47 1.49
N LEU A 117 7.72 9.00 1.88
CA LEU A 117 7.14 10.18 1.23
C LEU A 117 8.05 11.42 1.32
N GLU A 118 8.69 11.65 2.45
CA GLU A 118 9.67 12.73 2.65
C GLU A 118 10.91 12.55 1.78
N HIS A 119 11.48 11.34 1.76
CA HIS A 119 12.66 11.01 0.95
C HIS A 119 12.45 11.30 -0.54
N PHE A 120 11.27 11.03 -1.07
CA PHE A 120 10.93 11.29 -2.47
C PHE A 120 10.27 12.65 -2.73
N GLY A 121 10.17 13.53 -1.72
CA GLY A 121 9.57 14.85 -1.86
C GLY A 121 8.07 14.86 -2.10
N LEU A 122 7.36 13.81 -1.70
CA LEU A 122 5.94 13.61 -1.95
C LEU A 122 5.04 13.88 -0.73
N ALA A 123 5.59 14.30 0.41
CA ALA A 123 4.83 14.49 1.65
C ALA A 123 3.67 15.49 1.48
N SER A 124 3.85 16.56 0.71
CA SER A 124 2.83 17.58 0.44
C SER A 124 1.88 17.24 -0.72
N ARG A 125 2.10 16.11 -1.41
CA ARG A 125 1.29 15.73 -2.57
C ARG A 125 -0.07 15.15 -2.19
N PHE A 126 -0.17 14.62 -0.97
CA PHE A 126 -1.38 13.98 -0.47
C PHE A 126 -2.07 14.86 0.57
N GLU A 127 -3.34 15.18 0.36
CA GLU A 127 -4.14 15.97 1.30
C GLU A 127 -4.36 15.23 2.62
N THR A 128 -4.44 13.90 2.54
CA THR A 128 -4.60 13.01 3.69
C THR A 128 -3.72 11.79 3.51
N VAL A 129 -3.01 11.41 4.57
CA VAL A 129 -2.23 10.16 4.65
C VAL A 129 -2.77 9.36 5.82
N LEU A 130 -3.41 8.22 5.54
CA LEU A 130 -3.89 7.25 6.52
C LEU A 130 -3.08 5.96 6.41
N CYS A 131 -2.53 5.54 7.54
CA CYS A 131 -1.65 4.39 7.66
C CYS A 131 -2.29 3.30 8.54
N GLY A 132 -1.76 2.07 8.49
CA GLY A 132 -2.33 0.92 9.17
C GLY A 132 -2.42 1.01 10.69
N ASP A 133 -1.74 1.96 11.29
CA ASP A 133 -1.73 2.26 12.73
C ASP A 133 -2.35 3.64 13.07
N THR A 134 -2.75 4.43 12.06
CA THR A 134 -3.40 5.73 12.25
C THR A 134 -4.86 5.75 11.77
N THR A 135 -5.33 4.69 11.13
CA THR A 135 -6.73 4.51 10.75
C THR A 135 -7.48 3.65 11.78
N PRO A 136 -8.77 3.90 12.03
CA PRO A 136 -9.58 3.06 12.93
C PRO A 136 -9.63 1.59 12.52
N ALA A 137 -9.63 1.34 11.21
CA ALA A 137 -9.62 0.00 10.65
C ALA A 137 -8.79 -0.04 9.36
N ARG A 138 -8.03 -1.13 9.18
CA ARG A 138 -7.20 -1.36 7.99
C ARG A 138 -8.05 -1.80 6.81
N LYS A 139 -7.57 -1.51 5.59
CA LYS A 139 -8.14 -2.14 4.39
C LYS A 139 -8.18 -3.68 4.58
N PRO A 140 -9.27 -4.37 4.23
CA PRO A 140 -10.37 -3.93 3.36
C PRO A 140 -11.55 -3.23 4.04
N ALA A 141 -11.45 -2.86 5.32
CA ALA A 141 -12.50 -2.11 5.99
C ALA A 141 -12.71 -0.73 5.33
N PRO A 142 -13.97 -0.27 5.15
CA PRO A 142 -14.27 0.96 4.40
C PRO A 142 -14.00 2.25 5.17
N GLU A 143 -13.74 2.21 6.45
CA GLU A 143 -13.67 3.38 7.36
C GLU A 143 -12.60 4.39 6.91
N GLY A 144 -11.42 3.92 6.46
CA GLY A 144 -10.37 4.79 5.95
C GLY A 144 -10.79 5.56 4.70
N PHE A 145 -11.46 4.88 3.77
CA PHE A 145 -12.00 5.50 2.55
C PHE A 145 -13.08 6.52 2.88
N LEU A 146 -14.04 6.16 3.74
CA LEU A 146 -15.13 7.03 4.16
C LEU A 146 -14.60 8.28 4.88
N LYS A 147 -13.59 8.12 5.74
CA LYS A 147 -12.94 9.24 6.41
C LYS A 147 -12.30 10.19 5.41
N ILE A 148 -11.52 9.69 4.46
CA ILE A 148 -10.88 10.51 3.41
C ILE A 148 -11.93 11.29 2.63
N MET A 149 -12.99 10.64 2.17
CA MET A 149 -14.06 11.29 1.40
C MET A 149 -14.79 12.37 2.20
N ASN A 150 -15.05 12.10 3.48
CA ASN A 150 -15.70 13.07 4.37
C ASN A 150 -14.82 14.30 4.60
N ASP A 151 -13.56 14.10 4.94
CA ASP A 151 -12.60 15.17 5.21
C ASP A 151 -12.34 16.02 3.95
N ALA A 152 -12.29 15.39 2.78
CA ALA A 152 -12.10 16.05 1.49
C ALA A 152 -13.39 16.70 0.93
N HIS A 153 -14.56 16.47 1.57
CA HIS A 153 -15.89 16.89 1.09
C HIS A 153 -16.16 16.49 -0.37
N ILE A 154 -15.88 15.22 -0.70
CA ILE A 154 -15.96 14.70 -2.07
C ILE A 154 -17.02 13.59 -2.20
N ALA A 155 -17.75 13.59 -3.31
CA ALA A 155 -18.74 12.56 -3.58
C ALA A 155 -18.08 11.24 -4.05
N LYS A 156 -18.69 10.10 -3.70
CA LYS A 156 -18.21 8.77 -4.09
C LYS A 156 -17.98 8.62 -5.60
N ALA A 157 -18.84 9.21 -6.42
CA ALA A 157 -18.76 9.15 -7.87
C ALA A 157 -17.49 9.76 -8.44
N ASP A 158 -16.87 10.71 -7.72
CA ASP A 158 -15.69 11.45 -8.15
C ASP A 158 -14.38 10.83 -7.65
N VAL A 159 -14.47 9.78 -6.81
CA VAL A 159 -13.32 9.12 -6.18
C VAL A 159 -12.98 7.81 -6.88
N ILE A 160 -11.70 7.50 -6.92
CA ILE A 160 -11.22 6.20 -7.37
C ILE A 160 -10.05 5.72 -6.51
N MET A 161 -10.08 4.43 -6.12
CA MET A 161 -8.95 3.75 -5.48
C MET A 161 -8.01 3.19 -6.52
N VAL A 162 -6.71 3.39 -6.35
CA VAL A 162 -5.66 2.75 -7.15
C VAL A 162 -4.80 1.89 -6.23
N GLY A 163 -4.78 0.60 -6.49
CA GLY A 163 -4.06 -0.37 -5.66
C GLY A 163 -3.71 -1.64 -6.44
N ASP A 164 -2.91 -2.49 -5.85
CA ASP A 164 -2.40 -3.72 -6.46
C ASP A 164 -2.81 -4.99 -5.72
N ASP A 165 -3.52 -4.88 -4.58
CA ASP A 165 -3.88 -6.05 -3.78
C ASP A 165 -5.38 -6.12 -3.47
N THR A 166 -5.82 -7.30 -3.09
CA THR A 166 -7.21 -7.62 -2.72
C THR A 166 -7.82 -6.65 -1.69
N PRO A 167 -7.12 -6.23 -0.61
CA PRO A 167 -7.66 -5.27 0.35
C PRO A 167 -8.06 -3.92 -0.26
N ASP A 168 -7.38 -3.48 -1.32
CA ASP A 168 -7.68 -2.22 -2.01
C ASP A 168 -9.04 -2.29 -2.71
N ILE A 169 -9.22 -3.36 -3.47
CA ILE A 169 -10.41 -3.56 -4.30
C ILE A 169 -11.63 -3.89 -3.45
N LEU A 170 -11.45 -4.74 -2.41
CA LEU A 170 -12.52 -5.04 -1.46
C LEU A 170 -12.95 -3.81 -0.67
N GLY A 171 -11.97 -3.01 -0.21
CA GLY A 171 -12.23 -1.79 0.53
C GLY A 171 -12.93 -0.73 -0.31
N ALA A 172 -12.49 -0.52 -1.55
CA ALA A 172 -13.15 0.37 -2.50
C ALA A 172 -14.59 -0.06 -2.77
N LYS A 173 -14.83 -1.35 -3.01
CA LYS A 173 -16.17 -1.92 -3.17
C LYS A 173 -17.04 -1.70 -1.93
N ALA A 174 -16.51 -1.95 -0.73
CA ALA A 174 -17.23 -1.73 0.53
C ALA A 174 -17.56 -0.23 0.76
N ALA A 175 -16.67 0.67 0.35
CA ALA A 175 -16.90 2.12 0.40
C ALA A 175 -17.85 2.63 -0.69
N GLY A 176 -18.11 1.83 -1.73
CA GLY A 176 -18.96 2.17 -2.87
C GLY A 176 -18.30 3.15 -3.84
N ILE A 177 -16.99 3.02 -4.07
CA ILE A 177 -16.20 3.81 -5.01
C ILE A 177 -15.61 2.92 -6.11
N ASP A 178 -15.21 3.54 -7.22
CA ASP A 178 -14.51 2.86 -8.29
C ASP A 178 -13.08 2.45 -7.88
N SER A 179 -12.51 1.48 -8.60
CA SER A 179 -11.17 0.99 -8.34
C SER A 179 -10.39 0.67 -9.61
N VAL A 180 -9.08 0.88 -9.55
CA VAL A 180 -8.07 0.43 -10.52
C VAL A 180 -7.20 -0.62 -9.85
N PHE A 181 -7.12 -1.79 -10.43
CA PHE A 181 -6.19 -2.85 -10.03
C PHE A 181 -4.94 -2.85 -10.90
N ILE A 182 -3.76 -2.73 -10.27
CA ILE A 182 -2.45 -2.82 -10.93
C ILE A 182 -1.98 -4.28 -10.86
N GLN A 183 -1.89 -4.94 -12.03
CA GLN A 183 -1.58 -6.37 -12.10
C GLN A 183 -0.13 -6.72 -11.78
N LYS A 184 0.81 -5.81 -12.03
CA LYS A 184 2.25 -6.00 -11.84
C LYS A 184 2.77 -5.44 -10.51
N GLY A 185 1.90 -5.32 -9.50
CA GLY A 185 2.25 -5.05 -8.11
C GLY A 185 2.69 -6.30 -7.34
N TYR A 186 2.45 -6.33 -6.03
CA TYR A 186 2.78 -7.47 -5.17
C TYR A 186 1.61 -8.43 -5.03
N GLY A 187 0.40 -7.87 -4.96
CA GLY A 187 -0.82 -8.62 -4.75
C GLY A 187 -1.30 -9.38 -5.97
N LYS A 188 -2.30 -10.20 -5.74
CA LYS A 188 -2.98 -10.97 -6.79
C LYS A 188 -4.48 -10.95 -6.53
N LEU A 189 -5.25 -10.75 -7.59
CA LEU A 189 -6.66 -11.12 -7.55
C LEU A 189 -6.78 -12.59 -7.96
N GLU A 190 -7.44 -13.38 -7.14
CA GLU A 190 -7.73 -14.77 -7.47
C GLU A 190 -8.55 -14.84 -8.76
N PRO A 191 -8.15 -15.66 -9.75
CA PRO A 191 -8.80 -15.72 -11.07
C PRO A 191 -10.30 -16.03 -11.03
N ASN A 192 -10.76 -16.71 -9.98
CA ASN A 192 -12.16 -17.12 -9.79
C ASN A 192 -12.89 -16.27 -8.72
N SER A 193 -12.30 -15.16 -8.28
CA SER A 193 -12.96 -14.30 -7.32
C SER A 193 -14.11 -13.55 -7.99
N THR A 194 -15.22 -13.39 -7.25
CA THR A 194 -16.33 -12.50 -7.63
C THR A 194 -15.95 -11.02 -7.49
N LEU A 195 -14.66 -10.77 -7.23
CA LEU A 195 -14.10 -9.45 -7.02
C LEU A 195 -13.66 -8.88 -8.38
N SER A 196 -14.42 -7.90 -8.86
CA SER A 196 -14.12 -7.21 -10.10
C SER A 196 -13.77 -5.75 -9.80
N PRO A 197 -12.53 -5.33 -10.04
CA PRO A 197 -12.19 -3.90 -10.05
C PRO A 197 -12.92 -3.21 -11.21
N THR A 198 -13.13 -1.89 -11.11
CA THR A 198 -13.74 -1.11 -12.20
C THR A 198 -12.80 -1.11 -13.43
N TYR A 199 -11.50 -1.02 -13.18
CA TYR A 199 -10.45 -1.11 -14.21
C TYR A 199 -9.34 -2.06 -13.74
N SER A 200 -8.67 -2.67 -14.71
CA SER A 200 -7.46 -3.48 -14.47
C SER A 200 -6.40 -3.09 -15.50
N ILE A 201 -5.22 -2.70 -15.03
CA ILE A 201 -4.11 -2.25 -15.85
C ILE A 201 -2.84 -3.04 -15.51
N PRO A 202 -1.96 -3.29 -16.50
CA PRO A 202 -0.70 -3.97 -16.26
C PRO A 202 0.22 -3.21 -15.30
N HIS A 203 0.45 -1.92 -15.55
CA HIS A 203 1.39 -1.09 -14.81
C HIS A 203 0.76 0.23 -14.39
N PHE A 204 1.32 0.88 -13.36
CA PHE A 204 0.87 2.21 -12.92
C PHE A 204 0.91 3.25 -14.06
N SER A 205 1.93 3.20 -14.92
CA SER A 205 2.06 4.11 -16.08
C SER A 205 0.85 4.08 -17.03
N ASP A 206 0.10 2.97 -17.07
CA ASP A 206 -1.08 2.83 -17.93
C ASP A 206 -2.29 3.61 -17.40
N LEU A 207 -2.21 4.12 -16.15
CA LEU A 207 -3.25 4.96 -15.55
C LEU A 207 -3.57 6.21 -16.39
N LEU A 208 -2.54 6.78 -17.03
CA LEU A 208 -2.69 7.93 -17.92
C LEU A 208 -3.58 7.66 -19.15
N ASN A 209 -3.70 6.39 -19.55
CA ASN A 209 -4.42 5.96 -20.74
C ASN A 209 -5.88 5.57 -20.49
N LEU A 210 -6.33 5.56 -19.22
CA LEU A 210 -7.68 5.11 -18.86
C LEU A 210 -8.80 6.11 -19.19
N GLY A 211 -8.49 7.34 -19.59
CA GLY A 211 -9.50 8.37 -19.87
C GLY A 211 -10.35 8.77 -18.65
N ILE A 212 -9.83 8.58 -17.45
CA ILE A 212 -10.46 8.94 -16.16
C ILE A 212 -9.83 10.19 -15.52
N LEU A 213 -8.83 10.76 -16.20
CA LEU A 213 -8.10 11.96 -15.78
C LEU A 213 -8.78 13.24 -16.24
#